data_34df2feba9369a1d9f7322d5ef2a50bb
#
_entry.id   34df2feba9369a1d9f7322d5ef2a50bb
#
_cell.length_a   1.000
_cell.length_b   1.000
_cell.length_c   1.000
_cell.angle_alpha   90.00
_cell.angle_beta   90.00
_cell.angle_gamma   90.00
#
_symmetry.space_group_name_H-M   'P 1'
#
loop_
_entity.id
_entity.type
_entity.pdbx_description
1 polymer ?
#
loop_
_entity_poly.entity_id
_entity_poly.type
_entity_poly.pdbx_seq_one_letter_code
_entity_poly.pdbx_strand_id
1 'polypeptide(L)'
;MVINKKLIFKPFGYNRIKIIKKMIIDSSPQEKIIADLGSGKDTFINSIDCKNLITLDINPLNSPDIICDFNKGIPLGDSTVDIVVAGEVLEHLYFSKKFISELSRVLKNSGILILSVPNICSLKYRIAFLLGKIPSHAAKADCFYQDERPGHIRDYNFEEVRNLLKSFKFRIILEKSDCLSFKSRTIIPGWILPRTFGDTIIVKAEVIK
;
A
#
# COMPACT_ATOMS: atom_id res chain seq x y z
N MET A 1 38.36 -2.93 8.85
CA MET A 1 37.20 -2.42 8.09
C MET A 1 35.99 -2.52 9.01
N VAL A 2 35.61 -1.46 9.68
CA VAL A 2 34.51 -1.42 10.66
C VAL A 2 33.21 -1.29 9.87
N ILE A 3 32.48 -2.40 9.73
CA ILE A 3 31.14 -2.38 9.16
C ILE A 3 30.24 -1.60 10.12
N ASN A 4 29.81 -0.43 9.68
CA ASN A 4 29.00 0.51 10.45
C ASN A 4 27.67 -0.17 10.84
N LYS A 5 27.54 -0.62 12.09
CA LYS A 5 26.37 -1.33 12.65
C LYS A 5 25.03 -0.55 12.54
N LYS A 6 25.05 0.72 12.13
CA LYS A 6 23.84 1.56 11.94
C LYS A 6 22.98 1.19 10.73
N LEU A 7 23.44 0.31 9.83
CA LEU A 7 22.71 -0.05 8.59
C LEU A 7 21.66 -1.17 8.76
N ILE A 8 21.58 -1.86 9.93
CA ILE A 8 20.90 -3.15 10.06
C ILE A 8 19.55 -3.08 10.81
N PHE A 9 19.21 -1.96 11.46
CA PHE A 9 18.02 -1.90 12.31
C PHE A 9 17.04 -0.81 11.87
N LYS A 10 16.23 -1.12 10.85
CA LYS A 10 15.09 -0.27 10.49
C LYS A 10 13.79 -1.01 10.84
N PRO A 11 12.79 -0.32 11.44
CA PRO A 11 11.52 -0.95 11.79
C PRO A 11 10.81 -1.50 10.55
N PHE A 12 9.95 -2.50 10.77
CA PHE A 12 9.11 -3.07 9.72
C PHE A 12 8.33 -1.96 8.99
N GLY A 13 8.27 -2.03 7.66
CA GLY A 13 7.61 -1.01 6.84
C GLY A 13 8.45 0.26 6.53
N TYR A 14 9.59 0.47 7.19
CA TYR A 14 10.40 1.69 6.97
C TYR A 14 10.78 1.90 5.50
N ASN A 15 11.21 0.85 4.80
CA ASN A 15 11.61 0.99 3.39
C ASN A 15 10.41 1.28 2.50
N ARG A 16 9.26 0.65 2.75
CA ARG A 16 7.99 0.93 2.08
C ARG A 16 7.60 2.40 2.23
N ILE A 17 7.54 2.89 3.47
CA ILE A 17 7.19 4.29 3.79
C ILE A 17 8.15 5.25 3.07
N LYS A 18 9.45 4.99 3.07
CA LYS A 18 10.44 5.82 2.37
C LYS A 18 10.18 5.88 0.86
N ILE A 19 9.82 4.76 0.25
CA ILE A 19 9.50 4.69 -1.19
C ILE A 19 8.22 5.46 -1.48
N ILE A 20 7.16 5.27 -0.67
CA ILE A 20 5.88 5.97 -0.82
C ILE A 20 6.08 7.48 -0.66
N LYS A 21 6.78 7.95 0.39
CA LYS A 21 7.12 9.37 0.57
C LYS A 21 7.81 9.95 -0.66
N LYS A 22 8.81 9.24 -1.19
CA LYS A 22 9.49 9.69 -2.41
C LYS A 22 8.52 9.80 -3.58
N MET A 23 7.63 8.81 -3.78
CA MET A 23 6.65 8.84 -4.87
C MET A 23 5.67 10.02 -4.74
N ILE A 24 5.29 10.40 -3.51
CA ILE A 24 4.45 11.58 -3.25
C ILE A 24 5.22 12.86 -3.60
N ILE A 25 6.45 13.00 -3.09
CA ILE A 25 7.31 14.18 -3.34
C ILE A 25 7.56 14.34 -4.84
N ASP A 26 7.88 13.26 -5.55
CA ASP A 26 8.08 13.24 -7.02
C ASP A 26 6.77 13.55 -7.80
N SER A 27 5.64 13.73 -7.11
CA SER A 27 4.35 14.15 -7.69
C SER A 27 4.04 15.62 -7.45
N SER A 28 4.97 16.43 -6.92
CA SER A 28 4.79 17.86 -6.60
C SER A 28 3.53 18.11 -5.77
N PRO A 29 3.54 17.74 -4.48
CA PRO A 29 2.32 17.70 -3.65
C PRO A 29 1.85 19.06 -3.12
N GLN A 30 2.66 20.14 -3.18
CA GLN A 30 2.46 21.41 -2.46
C GLN A 30 1.08 22.04 -2.69
N GLU A 31 0.62 22.04 -3.94
CA GLU A 31 -0.70 22.58 -4.32
C GLU A 31 -1.77 21.50 -4.47
N LYS A 32 -1.53 20.30 -3.96
CA LYS A 32 -2.39 19.14 -4.15
C LYS A 32 -3.14 18.73 -2.90
N ILE A 33 -4.34 18.19 -3.10
CA ILE A 33 -5.14 17.51 -2.09
C ILE A 33 -4.74 16.04 -2.08
N ILE A 34 -4.29 15.55 -0.94
CA ILE A 34 -3.91 14.15 -0.73
C ILE A 34 -4.96 13.47 0.15
N ALA A 35 -5.44 12.31 -0.24
CA ALA A 35 -6.22 11.43 0.61
C ALA A 35 -5.39 10.20 1.02
N ASP A 36 -5.26 9.97 2.33
CA ASP A 36 -4.59 8.81 2.92
C ASP A 36 -5.64 7.80 3.41
N LEU A 37 -5.79 6.72 2.68
CA LEU A 37 -6.79 5.68 2.94
C LEU A 37 -6.15 4.55 3.76
N GLY A 38 -6.72 4.30 4.95
CA GLY A 38 -6.12 3.41 5.93
C GLY A 38 -4.92 4.08 6.62
N SER A 39 -5.10 5.34 7.03
CA SER A 39 -4.03 6.19 7.56
C SER A 39 -3.37 5.66 8.84
N GLY A 40 -4.07 4.77 9.57
CA GLY A 40 -3.60 4.30 10.87
C GLY A 40 -3.54 5.43 11.91
N LYS A 41 -2.89 5.15 13.03
CA LYS A 41 -2.82 6.10 14.15
C LYS A 41 -1.98 7.35 13.84
N ASP A 42 -0.86 7.17 13.13
CA ASP A 42 0.07 8.26 12.82
C ASP A 42 0.44 8.17 11.33
N THR A 43 -0.30 8.92 10.51
CA THR A 43 0.04 8.96 9.09
C THR A 43 1.42 9.58 8.88
N PHE A 44 2.26 8.87 8.15
CA PHE A 44 3.58 9.36 7.78
C PHE A 44 3.52 10.53 6.78
N ILE A 45 2.35 10.80 6.21
CA ILE A 45 2.14 11.88 5.22
C ILE A 45 2.11 13.25 5.89
N ASN A 46 1.81 13.35 7.19
CA ASN A 46 1.85 14.61 7.96
C ASN A 46 3.18 15.41 7.81
N SER A 47 4.26 14.73 7.46
CA SER A 47 5.57 15.37 7.24
C SER A 47 5.78 15.86 5.80
N ILE A 48 4.78 15.72 4.93
CA ILE A 48 4.85 16.14 3.52
C ILE A 48 4.08 17.45 3.38
N ASP A 49 4.75 18.46 2.82
CA ASP A 49 4.12 19.72 2.48
C ASP A 49 3.13 19.52 1.32
N CYS A 50 1.85 19.76 1.59
CA CYS A 50 0.76 19.64 0.64
C CYS A 50 -0.35 20.65 0.96
N LYS A 51 -1.21 20.97 -0.02
CA LYS A 51 -2.29 21.92 0.16
C LYS A 51 -3.30 21.49 1.22
N ASN A 52 -3.68 20.21 1.18
CA ASN A 52 -4.59 19.60 2.15
C ASN A 52 -4.35 18.10 2.23
N LEU A 53 -4.38 17.56 3.45
CA LEU A 53 -4.34 16.13 3.72
C LEU A 53 -5.67 15.72 4.34
N ILE A 54 -6.32 14.70 3.78
CA ILE A 54 -7.55 14.10 4.29
C ILE A 54 -7.22 12.66 4.68
N THR A 55 -7.37 12.33 5.94
CA THR A 55 -7.11 10.98 6.47
C THR A 55 -8.41 10.20 6.61
N LEU A 56 -8.43 8.96 6.14
CA LEU A 56 -9.59 8.08 6.22
C LEU A 56 -9.18 6.73 6.82
N ASP A 57 -9.94 6.25 7.79
CA ASP A 57 -9.70 4.94 8.42
C ASP A 57 -11.03 4.36 8.94
N ILE A 58 -11.11 3.04 9.09
CA ILE A 58 -12.27 2.38 9.69
C ILE A 58 -12.23 2.45 11.22
N ASN A 59 -11.05 2.55 11.81
CA ASN A 59 -10.85 2.54 13.25
C ASN A 59 -10.89 3.96 13.82
N PRO A 60 -11.93 4.34 14.60
CA PRO A 60 -12.03 5.67 15.21
C PRO A 60 -10.89 5.98 16.20
N LEU A 61 -10.25 4.97 16.76
CA LEU A 61 -9.10 5.15 17.70
C LEU A 61 -7.86 5.69 17.00
N ASN A 62 -7.82 5.64 15.66
CA ASN A 62 -6.76 6.25 14.84
C ASN A 62 -6.98 7.75 14.64
N SER A 63 -8.14 8.28 15.07
CA SER A 63 -8.52 9.70 14.93
C SER A 63 -8.39 10.24 13.49
N PRO A 64 -8.92 9.54 12.48
CA PRO A 64 -8.89 10.04 11.12
C PRO A 64 -9.88 11.21 10.95
N ASP A 65 -9.70 12.04 9.91
CA ASP A 65 -10.66 13.09 9.57
C ASP A 65 -12.02 12.50 9.20
N ILE A 66 -12.03 11.33 8.56
CA ILE A 66 -13.25 10.62 8.16
C ILE A 66 -13.18 9.16 8.57
N ILE A 67 -14.14 8.72 9.37
CA ILE A 67 -14.30 7.30 9.72
C ILE A 67 -15.15 6.63 8.63
N CYS A 68 -14.62 5.62 7.94
CA CYS A 68 -15.38 4.93 6.90
C CYS A 68 -14.92 3.49 6.65
N ASP A 69 -15.86 2.66 6.21
CA ASP A 69 -15.61 1.31 5.71
C ASP A 69 -15.52 1.33 4.18
N PHE A 70 -14.34 1.09 3.64
CA PHE A 70 -14.10 1.11 2.19
C PHE A 70 -14.86 0.03 1.41
N ASN A 71 -15.37 -1.00 2.06
CA ASN A 71 -16.30 -1.95 1.42
C ASN A 71 -17.64 -1.29 1.06
N LYS A 72 -18.03 -0.22 1.78
CA LYS A 72 -19.25 0.55 1.50
C LYS A 72 -19.04 1.62 0.45
N GLY A 73 -17.82 2.16 0.33
CA GLY A 73 -17.44 3.19 -0.62
C GLY A 73 -16.48 4.20 0.01
N ILE A 74 -16.05 5.21 -0.76
CA ILE A 74 -15.20 6.30 -0.30
C ILE A 74 -16.05 7.57 -0.22
N PRO A 75 -16.24 8.18 0.97
CA PRO A 75 -17.12 9.33 1.17
C PRO A 75 -16.46 10.66 0.74
N LEU A 76 -15.89 10.67 -0.45
CA LEU A 76 -15.30 11.85 -1.10
C LEU A 76 -16.03 12.09 -2.43
N GLY A 77 -16.09 13.35 -2.84
CA GLY A 77 -16.73 13.75 -4.12
C GLY A 77 -15.95 13.25 -5.34
N ASP A 78 -16.62 13.21 -6.49
CA ASP A 78 -16.02 12.84 -7.76
C ASP A 78 -14.95 13.85 -8.17
N SER A 79 -13.79 13.36 -8.59
CA SER A 79 -12.70 14.20 -9.11
C SER A 79 -12.27 15.34 -8.15
N THR A 80 -12.24 15.06 -6.85
CA THR A 80 -11.86 16.05 -5.83
C THR A 80 -10.41 15.93 -5.35
N VAL A 81 -9.79 14.75 -5.51
CA VAL A 81 -8.47 14.43 -4.93
C VAL A 81 -7.41 14.38 -6.03
N ASP A 82 -6.23 14.95 -5.76
CA ASP A 82 -5.10 14.92 -6.70
C ASP A 82 -4.22 13.69 -6.53
N ILE A 83 -4.02 13.25 -5.26
CA ILE A 83 -3.20 12.08 -4.94
C ILE A 83 -3.96 11.23 -3.92
N VAL A 84 -4.11 9.94 -4.20
CA VAL A 84 -4.57 8.96 -3.23
C VAL A 84 -3.41 8.06 -2.83
N VAL A 85 -3.23 7.87 -1.54
CA VAL A 85 -2.34 6.86 -0.96
C VAL A 85 -3.20 5.79 -0.30
N ALA A 86 -2.98 4.52 -0.65
CA ALA A 86 -3.65 3.36 -0.04
C ALA A 86 -2.60 2.30 0.28
N GLY A 87 -2.11 2.34 1.51
CA GLY A 87 -1.03 1.48 1.97
C GLY A 87 -1.52 0.31 2.81
N GLU A 88 -1.41 -0.94 2.31
CA GLU A 88 -1.84 -2.15 3.02
C GLU A 88 -3.33 -2.10 3.39
N VAL A 89 -4.17 -1.79 2.43
CA VAL A 89 -5.65 -1.70 2.59
C VAL A 89 -6.34 -2.74 1.74
N LEU A 90 -5.90 -2.90 0.48
CA LEU A 90 -6.61 -3.66 -0.53
C LEU A 90 -6.78 -5.15 -0.16
N GLU A 91 -5.81 -5.74 0.54
CA GLU A 91 -5.80 -7.13 1.00
C GLU A 91 -6.86 -7.44 2.07
N HIS A 92 -7.38 -6.39 2.72
CA HIS A 92 -8.41 -6.51 3.75
C HIS A 92 -9.84 -6.30 3.22
N LEU A 93 -10.00 -5.99 1.92
CA LEU A 93 -11.30 -5.63 1.36
C LEU A 93 -11.98 -6.80 0.66
N TYR A 94 -13.28 -7.01 0.99
CA TYR A 94 -14.13 -7.98 0.29
C TYR A 94 -14.39 -7.59 -1.16
N PHE A 95 -14.55 -6.28 -1.42
CA PHE A 95 -14.94 -5.73 -2.73
C PHE A 95 -13.82 -4.93 -3.37
N SER A 96 -12.65 -5.56 -3.59
CA SER A 96 -11.47 -4.90 -4.14
C SER A 96 -11.72 -4.17 -5.47
N LYS A 97 -12.52 -4.75 -6.38
CA LYS A 97 -12.89 -4.10 -7.65
C LYS A 97 -13.70 -2.83 -7.43
N LYS A 98 -14.67 -2.86 -6.51
CA LYS A 98 -15.45 -1.68 -6.14
C LYS A 98 -14.54 -0.60 -5.57
N PHE A 99 -13.62 -0.97 -4.69
CA PHE A 99 -12.65 -0.03 -4.12
C PHE A 99 -11.78 0.64 -5.20
N ILE A 100 -11.22 -0.11 -6.14
CA ILE A 100 -10.44 0.48 -7.25
C ILE A 100 -11.31 1.38 -8.14
N SER A 101 -12.57 1.03 -8.38
CA SER A 101 -13.53 1.91 -9.08
C SER A 101 -13.75 3.22 -8.33
N GLU A 102 -13.91 3.16 -7.01
CA GLU A 102 -14.05 4.35 -6.16
C GLU A 102 -12.78 5.21 -6.18
N LEU A 103 -11.59 4.60 -6.15
CA LEU A 103 -10.33 5.34 -6.32
C LEU A 103 -10.30 6.11 -7.65
N SER A 104 -10.72 5.46 -8.74
CA SER A 104 -10.83 6.14 -10.04
C SER A 104 -11.86 7.26 -10.03
N ARG A 105 -12.97 7.11 -9.30
CA ARG A 105 -14.03 8.12 -9.19
C ARG A 105 -13.54 9.38 -8.46
N VAL A 106 -12.93 9.21 -7.29
CA VAL A 106 -12.54 10.34 -6.42
C VAL A 106 -11.31 11.10 -6.94
N LEU A 107 -10.39 10.42 -7.64
CA LEU A 107 -9.25 11.06 -8.26
C LEU A 107 -9.67 12.00 -9.38
N LYS A 108 -9.01 13.13 -9.49
CA LYS A 108 -9.10 14.03 -10.66
C LYS A 108 -8.58 13.35 -11.91
N ASN A 109 -8.91 13.89 -13.10
CA ASN A 109 -8.23 13.42 -14.33
C ASN A 109 -6.73 13.60 -14.18
N SER A 110 -5.95 12.61 -14.61
CA SER A 110 -4.49 12.53 -14.37
C SER A 110 -4.09 12.53 -12.89
N GLY A 111 -5.02 12.24 -11.97
CA GLY A 111 -4.73 12.07 -10.55
C GLY A 111 -3.89 10.83 -10.29
N ILE A 112 -3.11 10.87 -9.22
CA ILE A 112 -2.11 9.85 -8.89
C ILE A 112 -2.61 8.92 -7.79
N LEU A 113 -2.55 7.63 -8.04
CA LEU A 113 -2.70 6.58 -7.04
C LEU A 113 -1.32 6.05 -6.64
N ILE A 114 -1.07 5.97 -5.34
CA ILE A 114 0.06 5.23 -4.76
C ILE A 114 -0.52 4.13 -3.89
N LEU A 115 -0.36 2.89 -4.34
CA LEU A 115 -0.91 1.69 -3.70
C LEU A 115 0.21 0.80 -3.20
N SER A 116 0.09 0.24 -2.00
CA SER A 116 0.92 -0.89 -1.58
C SER A 116 0.10 -2.04 -1.03
N VAL A 117 0.58 -3.25 -1.28
CA VAL A 117 0.01 -4.52 -0.77
C VAL A 117 1.13 -5.52 -0.52
N PRO A 118 0.97 -6.49 0.40
CA PRO A 118 1.91 -7.59 0.57
C PRO A 118 2.08 -8.41 -0.72
N ASN A 119 3.32 -8.87 -0.95
CA ASN A 119 3.65 -9.71 -2.10
C ASN A 119 3.68 -11.19 -1.71
N ILE A 120 2.64 -11.94 -2.03
CA ILE A 120 2.59 -13.39 -1.77
C ILE A 120 3.69 -14.15 -2.54
N CYS A 121 4.20 -13.58 -3.63
CA CYS A 121 5.28 -14.17 -4.43
C CYS A 121 6.67 -13.66 -4.03
N SER A 122 6.85 -13.06 -2.84
CA SER A 122 8.18 -12.67 -2.33
C SER A 122 9.12 -13.87 -2.19
N LEU A 123 10.43 -13.62 -2.22
CA LEU A 123 11.43 -14.70 -2.13
C LEU A 123 11.23 -15.57 -0.89
N LYS A 124 10.97 -14.98 0.28
CA LYS A 124 10.73 -15.71 1.52
C LYS A 124 9.52 -16.65 1.42
N TYR A 125 8.45 -16.20 0.72
CA TYR A 125 7.24 -17.00 0.58
C TYR A 125 7.40 -18.10 -0.46
N ARG A 126 8.15 -17.85 -1.55
CA ARG A 126 8.54 -18.91 -2.49
C ARG A 126 9.29 -20.04 -1.79
N ILE A 127 10.23 -19.69 -0.91
CA ILE A 127 10.96 -20.70 -0.11
C ILE A 127 10.00 -21.40 0.85
N ALA A 128 9.10 -20.69 1.51
CA ALA A 128 8.12 -21.31 2.40
C ALA A 128 7.22 -22.32 1.67
N PHE A 129 6.72 -21.97 0.49
CA PHE A 129 5.91 -22.88 -0.33
C PHE A 129 6.69 -24.10 -0.79
N LEU A 130 7.94 -23.94 -1.21
CA LEU A 130 8.81 -25.09 -1.56
C LEU A 130 9.03 -26.03 -0.38
N LEU A 131 8.98 -25.52 0.85
CA LEU A 131 9.06 -26.31 2.08
C LEU A 131 7.69 -26.79 2.60
N GLY A 132 6.63 -26.69 1.81
CA GLY A 132 5.26 -27.07 2.18
C GLY A 132 4.64 -26.22 3.29
N LYS A 133 5.12 -24.97 3.51
CA LYS A 133 4.64 -24.07 4.56
C LYS A 133 3.77 -22.97 3.97
N ILE A 134 2.63 -22.70 4.60
CA ILE A 134 1.80 -21.53 4.27
C ILE A 134 2.44 -20.29 4.90
N PRO A 135 2.66 -19.20 4.13
CA PRO A 135 3.17 -17.95 4.66
C PRO A 135 2.30 -17.38 5.78
N SER A 136 2.93 -16.73 6.78
CA SER A 136 2.21 -16.21 7.95
C SER A 136 1.20 -15.11 7.62
N HIS A 137 1.39 -14.39 6.52
CA HIS A 137 0.53 -13.30 6.08
C HIS A 137 -0.41 -13.70 4.92
N ALA A 138 -0.37 -14.96 4.47
CA ALA A 138 -1.33 -15.44 3.49
C ALA A 138 -2.74 -15.48 4.10
N ALA A 139 -3.74 -15.30 3.26
CA ALA A 139 -5.13 -15.49 3.64
C ALA A 139 -5.31 -16.91 4.24
N LYS A 140 -5.86 -16.97 5.44
CA LYS A 140 -6.09 -18.22 6.17
C LYS A 140 -7.56 -18.36 6.53
N ALA A 141 -8.02 -19.58 6.66
CA ALA A 141 -9.41 -19.87 7.01
C ALA A 141 -9.84 -19.27 8.36
N ASP A 142 -8.90 -19.09 9.29
CA ASP A 142 -9.13 -18.57 10.65
C ASP A 142 -8.95 -17.04 10.77
N CYS A 143 -8.62 -16.35 9.68
CA CYS A 143 -8.39 -14.90 9.72
C CYS A 143 -9.64 -14.07 10.11
N PHE A 144 -10.83 -14.68 10.10
CA PHE A 144 -12.08 -14.05 10.50
C PHE A 144 -12.38 -14.13 12.01
N TYR A 145 -11.62 -14.91 12.76
CA TYR A 145 -11.93 -15.22 14.17
C TYR A 145 -10.95 -14.63 15.19
N GLN A 146 -9.86 -14.02 14.72
CA GLN A 146 -8.87 -13.42 15.61
C GLN A 146 -8.98 -11.90 15.59
N ASP A 147 -9.35 -11.33 16.74
CA ASP A 147 -9.44 -9.90 17.00
C ASP A 147 -10.20 -9.10 15.92
N GLU A 148 -11.29 -8.51 16.22
CA GLU A 148 -12.14 -7.53 15.50
C GLU A 148 -11.60 -6.86 14.21
N ARG A 149 -10.38 -7.20 13.78
CA ARG A 149 -9.73 -6.77 12.55
C ARG A 149 -9.68 -7.92 11.56
N PRO A 150 -10.27 -7.78 10.37
CA PRO A 150 -10.14 -8.79 9.34
C PRO A 150 -8.65 -8.99 9.01
N GLY A 151 -8.18 -10.23 9.08
CA GLY A 151 -6.89 -10.61 8.52
C GLY A 151 -6.84 -10.38 7.01
N HIS A 152 -5.77 -10.80 6.35
CA HIS A 152 -5.71 -10.75 4.89
C HIS A 152 -6.77 -11.70 4.30
N ILE A 153 -7.67 -11.14 3.50
CA ILE A 153 -8.72 -11.87 2.80
C ILE A 153 -8.23 -12.29 1.40
N ARG A 154 -7.26 -11.54 0.86
CA ARG A 154 -6.72 -11.73 -0.50
C ARG A 154 -5.22 -11.64 -0.49
N ASP A 155 -4.61 -12.43 -1.36
CA ASP A 155 -3.19 -12.39 -1.65
C ASP A 155 -2.98 -11.78 -3.04
N TYR A 156 -1.91 -11.00 -3.20
CA TYR A 156 -1.59 -10.32 -4.45
C TYR A 156 -0.17 -10.60 -4.91
N ASN A 157 0.01 -10.64 -6.23
CA ASN A 157 1.29 -10.54 -6.91
C ASN A 157 1.31 -9.30 -7.84
N PHE A 158 2.45 -8.99 -8.44
CA PHE A 158 2.59 -7.82 -9.33
C PHE A 158 1.66 -7.85 -10.53
N GLU A 159 1.43 -9.02 -11.11
CA GLU A 159 0.59 -9.17 -12.29
C GLU A 159 -0.87 -8.92 -11.98
N GLU A 160 -1.38 -9.49 -10.89
CA GLU A 160 -2.76 -9.29 -10.45
C GLU A 160 -3.06 -7.83 -10.10
N VAL A 161 -2.17 -7.15 -9.35
CA VAL A 161 -2.31 -5.73 -9.06
C VAL A 161 -2.33 -4.90 -10.34
N ARG A 162 -1.43 -5.19 -11.29
CA ARG A 162 -1.36 -4.49 -12.58
C ARG A 162 -2.63 -4.69 -13.39
N ASN A 163 -3.12 -5.92 -13.50
CA ASN A 163 -4.31 -6.24 -14.27
C ASN A 163 -5.56 -5.61 -13.65
N LEU A 164 -5.66 -5.64 -12.31
CA LEU A 164 -6.73 -4.99 -11.57
C LEU A 164 -6.74 -3.48 -11.84
N LEU A 165 -5.61 -2.79 -11.69
CA LEU A 165 -5.53 -1.35 -11.93
C LEU A 165 -5.84 -0.99 -13.39
N LYS A 166 -5.30 -1.71 -14.36
CA LYS A 166 -5.57 -1.47 -15.78
C LYS A 166 -7.05 -1.63 -16.14
N SER A 167 -7.78 -2.56 -15.51
CA SER A 167 -9.21 -2.76 -15.77
C SER A 167 -10.09 -1.58 -15.33
N PHE A 168 -9.55 -0.67 -14.52
CA PHE A 168 -10.20 0.58 -14.08
C PHE A 168 -9.51 1.84 -14.60
N LYS A 169 -8.90 1.75 -15.79
CA LYS A 169 -8.27 2.87 -16.50
C LYS A 169 -7.09 3.53 -15.77
N PHE A 170 -6.35 2.77 -14.97
CA PHE A 170 -5.09 3.24 -14.40
C PHE A 170 -3.92 2.89 -15.32
N ARG A 171 -3.12 3.89 -15.66
CA ARG A 171 -1.82 3.74 -16.32
C ARG A 171 -0.72 3.59 -15.27
N ILE A 172 -0.02 2.48 -15.26
CA ILE A 172 1.08 2.25 -14.34
C ILE A 172 2.27 3.13 -14.74
N ILE A 173 2.73 3.99 -13.80
CA ILE A 173 3.90 4.85 -13.98
C ILE A 173 5.15 4.17 -13.44
N LEU A 174 5.05 3.58 -12.25
CA LEU A 174 6.19 2.99 -11.56
C LEU A 174 5.73 1.83 -10.68
N GLU A 175 6.52 0.75 -10.72
CA GLU A 175 6.38 -0.38 -9.81
C GLU A 175 7.67 -0.59 -9.06
N LYS A 176 7.60 -0.75 -7.76
CA LYS A 176 8.74 -1.03 -6.88
C LYS A 176 8.40 -2.10 -5.86
N SER A 177 9.43 -2.62 -5.25
CA SER A 177 9.35 -3.43 -4.04
C SER A 177 10.24 -2.82 -2.96
N ASP A 178 9.92 -3.06 -1.72
CA ASP A 178 10.63 -2.44 -0.60
C ASP A 178 11.94 -3.14 -0.23
N CYS A 179 11.89 -4.39 0.19
CA CYS A 179 13.05 -5.17 0.65
C CYS A 179 12.68 -6.64 0.82
N LEU A 180 13.68 -7.47 1.09
CA LEU A 180 13.51 -8.78 1.71
C LEU A 180 13.76 -8.64 3.21
N SER A 181 12.77 -8.97 4.03
CA SER A 181 12.87 -8.90 5.48
C SER A 181 12.72 -10.29 6.12
N PHE A 182 13.38 -10.48 7.29
CA PHE A 182 13.21 -11.64 8.13
C PHE A 182 13.14 -11.20 9.60
N LYS A 183 12.15 -11.70 10.35
CA LYS A 183 11.89 -11.29 11.75
C LYS A 183 11.90 -9.76 11.91
N SER A 184 11.17 -9.05 11.03
CA SER A 184 11.05 -7.59 11.02
C SER A 184 12.37 -6.81 10.77
N ARG A 185 13.41 -7.47 10.26
CA ARG A 185 14.68 -6.85 9.89
C ARG A 185 14.90 -6.92 8.40
N THR A 186 15.30 -5.80 7.79
CA THR A 186 15.73 -5.81 6.39
C THR A 186 17.01 -6.60 6.24
N ILE A 187 16.98 -7.64 5.41
CA ILE A 187 18.15 -8.46 5.08
C ILE A 187 18.78 -7.97 3.78
N ILE A 188 17.96 -7.78 2.74
CA ILE A 188 18.41 -7.31 1.43
C ILE A 188 17.52 -6.12 1.02
N PRO A 189 18.12 -4.96 0.71
CA PRO A 189 17.39 -3.81 0.18
C PRO A 189 16.76 -4.12 -1.17
N GLY A 190 15.56 -3.58 -1.43
CA GLY A 190 14.80 -3.85 -2.64
C GLY A 190 15.47 -3.40 -3.94
N TRP A 191 16.42 -2.47 -3.88
CA TRP A 191 17.16 -2.02 -5.06
C TRP A 191 18.21 -3.02 -5.57
N ILE A 192 18.58 -4.02 -4.76
CA ILE A 192 19.48 -5.13 -5.14
C ILE A 192 18.69 -6.33 -5.65
N LEU A 193 17.42 -6.46 -5.24
CA LEU A 193 16.59 -7.62 -5.56
C LEU A 193 15.83 -7.45 -6.89
N PRO A 194 15.59 -8.53 -7.63
CA PRO A 194 14.53 -8.53 -8.63
C PRO A 194 13.22 -8.03 -7.97
N ARG A 195 12.51 -7.13 -8.65
CA ARG A 195 11.28 -6.50 -8.14
C ARG A 195 10.30 -7.48 -7.51
N THR A 196 10.12 -8.65 -8.12
CA THR A 196 9.17 -9.68 -7.67
C THR A 196 9.59 -10.42 -6.40
N PHE A 197 10.80 -10.19 -5.87
CA PHE A 197 11.35 -10.91 -4.72
C PHE A 197 11.15 -10.16 -3.40
N GLY A 198 10.87 -8.87 -3.44
CA GLY A 198 10.64 -8.08 -2.23
C GLY A 198 9.31 -8.38 -1.57
N ASP A 199 9.16 -7.95 -0.32
CA ASP A 199 8.06 -8.31 0.55
C ASP A 199 6.76 -7.58 0.22
N THR A 200 6.85 -6.36 -0.32
CA THR A 200 5.70 -5.50 -0.62
C THR A 200 5.70 -5.06 -2.08
N ILE A 201 4.55 -5.07 -2.69
CA ILE A 201 4.29 -4.46 -4.01
C ILE A 201 3.95 -2.99 -3.76
N ILE A 202 4.63 -2.07 -4.45
CA ILE A 202 4.36 -0.64 -4.39
C ILE A 202 4.18 -0.14 -5.82
N VAL A 203 3.02 0.44 -6.10
CA VAL A 203 2.65 0.91 -7.43
C VAL A 203 2.30 2.39 -7.38
N LYS A 204 2.86 3.18 -8.31
CA LYS A 204 2.39 4.51 -8.66
C LYS A 204 1.69 4.43 -10.00
N ALA A 205 0.45 4.87 -10.05
CA ALA A 205 -0.37 4.84 -11.25
C ALA A 205 -1.11 6.17 -11.43
N GLU A 206 -1.49 6.48 -12.65
CA GLU A 206 -2.28 7.65 -13.03
C GLU A 206 -3.63 7.19 -13.57
N VAL A 207 -4.70 7.82 -13.14
CA VAL A 207 -6.03 7.57 -13.70
C VAL A 207 -6.22 8.30 -15.02
N ILE A 208 -6.76 7.59 -16.01
CA ILE A 208 -7.09 8.13 -17.34
C ILE A 208 -8.62 8.18 -17.45
N LYS A 209 -9.20 9.37 -17.35
CA LYS A 209 -10.65 9.59 -17.50
C LYS A 209 -11.01 9.98 -18.91
#